data_fd02a26acf2e2ef261f326bc44589e69
#
_entry.id   fd02a26acf2e2ef261f326bc44589e69
#
_cell.length_a   1.000
_cell.length_b   1.000
_cell.length_c   1.000
_cell.angle_alpha   90.00
_cell.angle_beta   90.00
_cell.angle_gamma   90.00
#
_symmetry.space_group_name_H-M   'P 1'
#
loop_
_entity.id
_entity.type
_entity.pdbx_description
1 polymer ?
#
loop_
_entity_poly.entity_id
_entity_poly.type
_entity_poly.pdbx_seq_one_letter_code
_entity_poly.pdbx_strand_id
1 'polypeptide(L)'
;GIAGLIHRGKTSNVGEELQNMLQALKHRGPDWTGYALYANNDGQNFILRFKVGANVGEGSTSVNEDESVYDERKKIVDKKLADLGAPIIKEEKLTPYSYRYEIQYGKDLMWFSKAIESIENVEILSIGKSLELIKDLGDATAVSERYGLNKIQGTHGIGHARMATESGVDIKSAHPFWGYPFADVSVVHNGQLTNYWNNRRALENKGMRFMSECDSELIAVFLAEKMRNGATLEEGMRESLKGLDGVFTYFVATKD
;
A
#
# COMPACT_ATOMS: atom_id res chain seq x y z
N GLY A 1 13.42 6.05 6.53
CA GLY A 1 12.75 7.11 7.33
C GLY A 1 11.30 7.26 6.99
N ILE A 2 10.48 7.65 7.97
CA ILE A 2 9.04 7.88 7.81
C ILE A 2 8.72 9.37 7.90
N ALA A 3 7.68 9.80 7.17
CA ALA A 3 7.13 11.16 7.21
C ALA A 3 5.60 11.09 7.17
N GLY A 4 4.95 12.12 7.70
CA GLY A 4 3.50 12.24 7.65
C GLY A 4 3.07 13.70 7.84
N LEU A 5 1.98 14.07 7.20
CA LEU A 5 1.38 15.40 7.31
C LEU A 5 -0.15 15.31 7.35
N ILE A 6 -0.77 16.27 7.97
CA ILE A 6 -2.23 16.41 8.04
C ILE A 6 -2.65 17.89 8.01
N HIS A 7 -3.62 18.19 7.17
CA HIS A 7 -4.30 19.49 7.10
C HIS A 7 -5.72 19.33 7.64
N ARG A 8 -5.93 19.75 8.89
CA ARG A 8 -7.26 19.66 9.52
C ARG A 8 -8.22 20.66 8.89
N GLY A 9 -9.34 20.17 8.38
CA GLY A 9 -10.44 20.99 7.86
C GLY A 9 -10.17 21.69 6.51
N LYS A 10 -9.08 21.36 5.82
CA LYS A 10 -8.79 21.89 4.48
C LYS A 10 -8.09 20.89 3.57
N THR A 11 -8.28 21.04 2.29
CA THR A 11 -7.55 20.34 1.24
C THR A 11 -6.29 21.14 0.88
N SER A 12 -5.18 20.44 0.64
CA SER A 12 -3.90 20.98 0.19
C SER A 12 -3.25 20.06 -0.82
N ASN A 13 -2.17 20.48 -1.47
CA ASN A 13 -1.35 19.60 -2.32
C ASN A 13 -0.48 18.66 -1.47
N VAL A 14 -1.14 17.71 -0.82
CA VAL A 14 -0.48 16.76 0.09
C VAL A 14 0.56 15.89 -0.64
N GLY A 15 0.39 15.68 -1.94
CA GLY A 15 1.34 14.93 -2.75
C GLY A 15 2.69 15.63 -2.86
N GLU A 16 2.71 16.91 -3.20
CA GLU A 16 3.93 17.73 -3.28
C GLU A 16 4.57 17.93 -1.91
N GLU A 17 3.76 18.21 -0.89
CA GLU A 17 4.25 18.42 0.46
C GLU A 17 4.93 17.15 1.00
N LEU A 18 4.30 15.99 0.85
CA LEU A 18 4.89 14.72 1.29
C LEU A 18 6.13 14.35 0.46
N GLN A 19 6.12 14.63 -0.86
CA GLN A 19 7.31 14.47 -1.71
C GLN A 19 8.49 15.26 -1.14
N ASN A 20 8.29 16.53 -0.80
CA ASN A 20 9.35 17.39 -0.26
C ASN A 20 9.88 16.88 1.09
N MET A 21 8.98 16.41 1.97
CA MET A 21 9.37 15.81 3.24
C MET A 21 10.21 14.54 3.05
N LEU A 22 9.76 13.64 2.17
CA LEU A 22 10.49 12.39 1.89
C LEU A 22 11.81 12.65 1.15
N GLN A 23 11.86 13.63 0.25
CA GLN A 23 13.10 14.03 -0.43
C GLN A 23 14.13 14.58 0.55
N ALA A 24 13.69 15.31 1.59
CA ALA A 24 14.59 15.73 2.67
C ALA A 24 15.17 14.55 3.46
N LEU A 25 14.52 13.38 3.45
CA LEU A 25 15.00 12.13 4.03
C LEU A 25 15.85 11.28 3.07
N LYS A 26 16.16 11.76 1.86
CA LYS A 26 16.88 11.01 0.83
C LYS A 26 18.21 10.41 1.34
N HIS A 27 18.91 11.11 2.24
CA HIS A 27 20.13 10.61 2.88
C HIS A 27 19.91 9.36 3.75
N ARG A 28 18.67 9.04 4.09
CA ARG A 28 18.23 7.85 4.83
C ARG A 28 17.79 6.69 3.94
N GLY A 29 17.70 6.90 2.61
CA GLY A 29 17.29 5.86 1.68
C GLY A 29 16.84 6.40 0.33
N PRO A 30 17.73 6.38 -0.68
CA PRO A 30 17.41 6.86 -2.02
C PRO A 30 16.78 5.81 -2.92
N ASP A 31 16.70 4.54 -2.46
CA ASP A 31 16.47 3.40 -3.35
C ASP A 31 14.99 3.06 -3.53
N TRP A 32 14.21 3.26 -2.48
CA TRP A 32 12.78 2.94 -2.43
C TRP A 32 11.99 4.03 -1.78
N THR A 33 10.90 4.41 -2.41
CA THR A 33 9.96 5.37 -1.82
C THR A 33 8.54 4.88 -1.96
N GLY A 34 7.77 5.08 -0.90
CA GLY A 34 6.35 4.81 -0.93
C GLY A 34 5.53 5.91 -0.29
N TYR A 35 4.34 6.07 -0.83
CA TYR A 35 3.35 7.08 -0.48
C TYR A 35 2.02 6.43 -0.18
N ALA A 36 1.34 6.91 0.85
CA ALA A 36 -0.09 6.71 1.07
C ALA A 36 -0.71 8.09 1.24
N LEU A 37 -1.44 8.52 0.23
CA LEU A 37 -2.07 9.84 0.16
C LEU A 37 -3.59 9.69 0.26
N TYR A 38 -4.21 10.57 1.01
CA TYR A 38 -5.67 10.58 1.19
C TYR A 38 -6.24 11.72 0.36
N ALA A 39 -6.58 11.35 -0.89
CA ALA A 39 -7.05 12.27 -1.90
C ALA A 39 -8.48 12.73 -1.65
N ASN A 40 -8.77 13.94 -2.10
CA ASN A 40 -10.12 14.50 -2.06
C ASN A 40 -10.94 13.94 -3.23
N ASN A 41 -11.46 12.72 -3.07
CA ASN A 41 -12.37 12.05 -4.00
C ASN A 41 -13.82 12.24 -3.54
N ASP A 42 -14.78 11.98 -4.44
CA ASP A 42 -16.22 12.07 -4.12
C ASP A 42 -16.69 11.01 -3.10
N GLY A 43 -15.85 10.00 -2.83
CA GLY A 43 -16.08 8.94 -1.85
C GLY A 43 -17.15 7.93 -2.25
N GLN A 44 -17.69 8.00 -3.46
CA GLN A 44 -18.72 7.08 -3.93
C GLN A 44 -18.13 5.75 -4.40
N ASN A 45 -17.10 5.82 -5.23
CA ASN A 45 -16.42 4.69 -5.83
C ASN A 45 -15.15 4.31 -5.06
N PHE A 46 -14.71 3.06 -5.23
CA PHE A 46 -13.40 2.65 -4.74
C PHE A 46 -12.30 2.96 -5.75
N ILE A 47 -11.17 3.40 -5.25
CA ILE A 47 -9.91 3.48 -5.99
C ILE A 47 -9.15 2.18 -5.73
N LEU A 48 -8.93 1.43 -6.79
CA LEU A 48 -8.10 0.23 -6.80
C LEU A 48 -6.76 0.56 -7.44
N ARG A 49 -5.69 0.46 -6.67
CA ARG A 49 -4.32 0.54 -7.18
C ARG A 49 -3.71 -0.83 -7.19
N PHE A 50 -3.18 -1.24 -8.34
CA PHE A 50 -2.60 -2.57 -8.51
C PHE A 50 -1.47 -2.59 -9.53
N LYS A 51 -0.63 -3.62 -9.43
CA LYS A 51 0.45 -3.91 -10.38
C LYS A 51 0.23 -5.28 -11.01
N VAL A 52 0.66 -5.41 -12.27
CA VAL A 52 0.62 -6.65 -13.06
C VAL A 52 2.01 -7.14 -13.46
N GLY A 53 3.04 -6.60 -12.83
CA GLY A 53 4.44 -7.00 -13.04
C GLY A 53 4.82 -8.24 -12.22
N ALA A 54 5.87 -8.95 -12.67
CA ALA A 54 6.50 -9.98 -11.86
C ALA A 54 7.07 -9.39 -10.58
N ASN A 55 7.18 -10.21 -9.53
CA ASN A 55 7.85 -9.80 -8.31
C ASN A 55 9.28 -9.40 -8.61
N VAL A 56 9.63 -8.16 -8.32
CA VAL A 56 11.00 -7.68 -8.35
C VAL A 56 11.65 -8.13 -7.05
N GLY A 57 12.12 -9.38 -7.00
CA GLY A 57 12.95 -9.90 -5.93
C GLY A 57 14.36 -10.16 -6.46
N GLU A 58 15.38 -9.96 -5.62
CA GLU A 58 16.78 -10.34 -5.85
C GLU A 58 17.42 -9.80 -7.13
N GLY A 59 17.73 -8.50 -7.17
CA GLY A 59 18.57 -7.90 -8.23
C GLY A 59 17.99 -8.03 -9.63
N SER A 60 16.77 -8.47 -9.72
CA SER A 60 16.05 -8.61 -10.96
C SER A 60 15.65 -7.24 -11.45
N THR A 61 16.25 -6.84 -12.52
CA THR A 61 15.72 -5.89 -13.48
C THR A 61 14.48 -6.49 -14.17
N SER A 62 13.55 -7.07 -13.41
CA SER A 62 12.31 -7.64 -13.94
C SER A 62 11.36 -6.61 -14.54
N VAL A 63 11.82 -5.40 -14.72
CA VAL A 63 11.30 -4.40 -15.63
C VAL A 63 11.38 -4.85 -17.11
N ASN A 64 11.92 -6.03 -17.39
CA ASN A 64 12.11 -6.56 -18.75
C ASN A 64 11.12 -7.64 -19.16
N GLU A 65 9.98 -7.82 -18.46
CA GLU A 65 8.87 -8.52 -19.10
C GLU A 65 8.37 -7.65 -20.27
N ASP A 66 8.08 -8.28 -21.40
CA ASP A 66 7.49 -7.61 -22.56
C ASP A 66 6.16 -6.94 -22.14
N GLU A 67 5.92 -5.72 -22.59
CA GLU A 67 4.66 -5.00 -22.30
C GLU A 67 3.42 -5.82 -22.69
N SER A 68 3.52 -6.69 -23.70
CA SER A 68 2.46 -7.61 -24.09
C SER A 68 1.99 -8.52 -22.94
N VAL A 69 2.90 -8.95 -22.07
CA VAL A 69 2.60 -9.78 -20.91
C VAL A 69 1.79 -8.99 -19.86
N TYR A 70 2.14 -7.73 -19.66
CA TYR A 70 1.39 -6.85 -18.75
C TYR A 70 -0.02 -6.57 -19.28
N ASP A 71 -0.15 -6.33 -20.58
CA ASP A 71 -1.45 -6.09 -21.21
C ASP A 71 -2.35 -7.34 -21.18
N GLU A 72 -1.78 -8.54 -21.29
CA GLU A 72 -2.53 -9.79 -21.12
C GLU A 72 -3.01 -9.97 -19.67
N ARG A 73 -2.15 -9.77 -18.70
CA ARG A 73 -2.53 -9.83 -17.28
C ARG A 73 -3.59 -8.79 -16.93
N LYS A 74 -3.46 -7.57 -17.45
CA LYS A 74 -4.46 -6.52 -17.30
C LYS A 74 -5.83 -6.99 -17.82
N LYS A 75 -5.90 -7.61 -19.00
CA LYS A 75 -7.15 -8.17 -19.53
C LYS A 75 -7.76 -9.24 -18.62
N ILE A 76 -6.92 -10.07 -17.99
CA ILE A 76 -7.39 -11.06 -17.01
C ILE A 76 -7.97 -10.36 -15.78
N VAL A 77 -7.34 -9.28 -15.29
CA VAL A 77 -7.87 -8.47 -14.19
C VAL A 77 -9.20 -7.85 -14.58
N ASP A 78 -9.31 -7.24 -15.75
CA ASP A 78 -10.56 -6.61 -16.24
C ASP A 78 -11.70 -7.63 -16.30
N LYS A 79 -11.44 -8.81 -16.84
CA LYS A 79 -12.42 -9.91 -16.87
C LYS A 79 -12.81 -10.33 -15.46
N LYS A 80 -11.84 -10.47 -14.56
CA LYS A 80 -12.12 -10.85 -13.16
C LYS A 80 -12.96 -9.79 -12.46
N LEU A 81 -12.73 -8.49 -12.69
CA LEU A 81 -13.53 -7.39 -12.16
C LEU A 81 -14.98 -7.47 -12.66
N ALA A 82 -15.18 -7.74 -13.96
CA ALA A 82 -16.50 -7.94 -14.53
C ALA A 82 -17.22 -9.14 -13.89
N ASP A 83 -16.52 -10.29 -13.73
CA ASP A 83 -17.07 -11.49 -13.10
C ASP A 83 -17.46 -11.26 -11.62
N LEU A 84 -16.73 -10.37 -10.92
CA LEU A 84 -17.02 -9.96 -9.54
C LEU A 84 -18.21 -8.97 -9.44
N GLY A 85 -18.65 -8.42 -10.57
CA GLY A 85 -19.66 -7.37 -10.60
C GLY A 85 -19.10 -6.02 -10.12
N ALA A 86 -17.84 -5.73 -10.43
CA ALA A 86 -17.15 -4.49 -10.12
C ALA A 86 -16.88 -3.69 -11.40
N PRO A 87 -17.87 -2.96 -11.95
CA PRO A 87 -17.66 -2.18 -13.17
C PRO A 87 -16.58 -1.12 -12.99
N ILE A 88 -15.71 -1.01 -14.00
CA ILE A 88 -14.67 0.01 -14.09
C ILE A 88 -15.33 1.31 -14.59
N ILE A 89 -15.25 2.37 -13.78
CA ILE A 89 -15.78 3.70 -14.09
C ILE A 89 -14.72 4.53 -14.79
N LYS A 90 -13.47 4.44 -14.30
CA LYS A 90 -12.32 5.13 -14.88
C LYS A 90 -11.09 4.23 -14.79
N GLU A 91 -10.28 4.27 -15.83
CA GLU A 91 -9.02 3.54 -15.94
C GLU A 91 -7.89 4.53 -16.22
N GLU A 92 -6.79 4.36 -15.50
CA GLU A 92 -5.55 5.10 -15.73
C GLU A 92 -4.36 4.12 -15.72
N LYS A 93 -3.61 4.05 -16.83
CA LYS A 93 -2.32 3.35 -16.92
C LYS A 93 -1.24 4.33 -16.50
N LEU A 94 -0.55 4.06 -15.39
CA LEU A 94 0.43 4.97 -14.80
C LEU A 94 1.86 4.62 -15.25
N THR A 95 2.14 3.33 -15.35
CA THR A 95 3.37 2.75 -15.90
C THR A 95 3.00 1.55 -16.77
N PRO A 96 3.91 0.92 -17.51
CA PRO A 96 3.59 -0.30 -18.25
C PRO A 96 2.93 -1.40 -17.41
N TYR A 97 3.22 -1.46 -16.11
CA TYR A 97 2.79 -2.52 -15.19
C TYR A 97 1.90 -2.04 -14.03
N SER A 98 1.54 -0.76 -13.94
CA SER A 98 0.79 -0.20 -12.81
C SER A 98 -0.44 0.57 -13.25
N TYR A 99 -1.55 0.31 -12.58
CA TYR A 99 -2.86 0.85 -12.92
C TYR A 99 -3.54 1.47 -11.71
N ARG A 100 -4.37 2.46 -11.99
CA ARG A 100 -5.32 3.08 -11.08
C ARG A 100 -6.72 2.97 -11.69
N TYR A 101 -7.58 2.22 -11.03
CA TYR A 101 -8.98 2.08 -11.45
C TYR A 101 -9.91 2.70 -10.44
N GLU A 102 -10.92 3.37 -10.94
CA GLU A 102 -12.10 3.72 -10.16
C GLU A 102 -13.18 2.68 -10.47
N ILE A 103 -13.66 2.00 -9.42
CA ILE A 103 -14.58 0.87 -9.55
C ILE A 103 -15.78 1.03 -8.61
N GLN A 104 -16.93 0.51 -9.03
CA GLN A 104 -18.06 0.33 -8.13
C GLN A 104 -18.05 -1.08 -7.56
N TYR A 105 -18.10 -1.19 -6.24
CA TYR A 105 -18.18 -2.48 -5.57
C TYR A 105 -18.87 -2.31 -4.21
N GLY A 106 -19.79 -3.20 -3.87
CA GLY A 106 -20.60 -3.09 -2.63
C GLY A 106 -20.59 -4.36 -1.78
N LYS A 107 -19.66 -5.31 -2.07
CA LYS A 107 -19.60 -6.59 -1.37
C LYS A 107 -18.30 -6.66 -0.54
N ASP A 108 -17.95 -7.84 -0.05
CA ASP A 108 -16.81 -8.12 0.79
C ASP A 108 -15.47 -7.88 0.09
N LEU A 109 -14.65 -6.95 0.59
CA LEU A 109 -13.35 -6.60 0.05
C LEU A 109 -12.30 -7.70 0.26
N MET A 110 -12.45 -8.56 1.28
CA MET A 110 -11.54 -9.67 1.52
C MET A 110 -11.67 -10.70 0.40
N TRP A 111 -12.89 -11.06 0.05
CA TRP A 111 -13.14 -11.97 -1.05
C TRP A 111 -12.73 -11.37 -2.41
N PHE A 112 -13.04 -10.10 -2.63
CA PHE A 112 -12.60 -9.34 -3.80
C PHE A 112 -11.09 -9.39 -3.99
N SER A 113 -10.34 -9.03 -2.95
CA SER A 113 -8.88 -8.98 -3.01
C SER A 113 -8.28 -10.35 -3.27
N LYS A 114 -8.77 -11.40 -2.59
CA LYS A 114 -8.33 -12.78 -2.83
C LYS A 114 -8.56 -13.20 -4.28
N ALA A 115 -9.69 -12.81 -4.88
CA ALA A 115 -10.02 -13.15 -6.25
C ALA A 115 -9.10 -12.45 -7.27
N ILE A 116 -8.75 -11.17 -7.04
CA ILE A 116 -7.82 -10.43 -7.90
C ILE A 116 -6.39 -10.95 -7.73
N GLU A 117 -5.94 -11.17 -6.50
CA GLU A 117 -4.57 -11.63 -6.20
C GLU A 117 -4.35 -13.13 -6.47
N SER A 118 -5.41 -13.87 -6.79
CA SER A 118 -5.28 -15.23 -7.34
C SER A 118 -4.72 -15.24 -8.78
N ILE A 119 -4.69 -14.08 -9.45
CA ILE A 119 -4.08 -13.93 -10.76
C ILE A 119 -2.56 -13.81 -10.54
N GLU A 120 -1.81 -14.67 -11.21
CA GLU A 120 -0.36 -14.72 -11.07
C GLU A 120 0.30 -13.36 -11.40
N ASN A 121 1.23 -12.94 -10.55
CA ASN A 121 1.95 -11.67 -10.66
C ASN A 121 1.07 -10.40 -10.64
N VAL A 122 -0.12 -10.49 -10.07
CA VAL A 122 -0.96 -9.34 -9.75
C VAL A 122 -0.88 -9.03 -8.26
N GLU A 123 -0.61 -7.78 -7.92
CA GLU A 123 -0.54 -7.28 -6.55
C GLU A 123 -1.48 -6.08 -6.39
N ILE A 124 -2.38 -6.14 -5.40
CA ILE A 124 -3.15 -4.98 -4.97
C ILE A 124 -2.27 -4.16 -4.03
N LEU A 125 -2.04 -2.90 -4.37
CA LEU A 125 -1.35 -1.93 -3.51
C LEU A 125 -2.29 -1.36 -2.46
N SER A 126 -3.49 -0.96 -2.88
CA SER A 126 -4.55 -0.48 -1.98
C SER A 126 -5.93 -0.53 -2.61
N ILE A 127 -6.93 -0.60 -1.74
CA ILE A 127 -8.32 -0.30 -2.05
C ILE A 127 -8.82 0.72 -1.04
N GLY A 128 -9.36 1.82 -1.50
CA GLY A 128 -9.92 2.86 -0.64
C GLY A 128 -10.82 3.80 -1.40
N LYS A 129 -11.57 4.61 -0.69
CA LYS A 129 -12.37 5.70 -1.27
C LYS A 129 -11.58 7.00 -1.34
N SER A 130 -10.50 7.09 -0.59
CA SER A 130 -9.61 8.23 -0.50
C SER A 130 -8.14 7.84 -0.64
N LEU A 131 -7.77 6.66 -0.18
CA LEU A 131 -6.39 6.17 -0.16
C LEU A 131 -5.84 5.90 -1.56
N GLU A 132 -4.72 6.54 -1.85
CA GLU A 132 -3.87 6.35 -3.02
C GLU A 132 -2.50 5.86 -2.54
N LEU A 133 -2.26 4.54 -2.56
CA LEU A 133 -1.00 3.97 -2.11
C LEU A 133 -0.13 3.55 -3.29
N ILE A 134 1.09 4.06 -3.32
CA ILE A 134 2.12 3.74 -4.31
C ILE A 134 3.43 3.47 -3.59
N LYS A 135 4.13 2.45 -4.03
CA LYS A 135 5.50 2.14 -3.64
C LYS A 135 6.28 1.65 -4.85
N ASP A 136 7.47 2.22 -5.07
CA ASP A 136 8.32 1.83 -6.19
C ASP A 136 9.79 2.18 -5.96
N LEU A 137 10.65 1.71 -6.86
CA LEU A 137 12.07 2.03 -6.95
C LEU A 137 12.28 3.51 -7.29
N GLY A 138 13.22 4.11 -6.60
CA GLY A 138 13.65 5.48 -6.80
C GLY A 138 13.44 6.38 -5.59
N ASP A 139 14.06 7.55 -5.65
CA ASP A 139 13.86 8.58 -4.63
C ASP A 139 12.45 9.19 -4.70
N ALA A 140 12.13 9.99 -3.70
CA ALA A 140 10.79 10.55 -3.55
C ALA A 140 10.31 11.34 -4.78
N THR A 141 11.18 12.15 -5.37
CA THR A 141 10.86 12.94 -6.57
C THR A 141 10.59 12.04 -7.77
N ALA A 142 11.49 11.08 -8.03
CA ALA A 142 11.37 10.17 -9.18
C ALA A 142 10.09 9.34 -9.12
N VAL A 143 9.74 8.78 -7.96
CA VAL A 143 8.50 8.02 -7.78
C VAL A 143 7.28 8.93 -7.90
N SER A 144 7.30 10.10 -7.26
CA SER A 144 6.19 11.04 -7.31
C SER A 144 5.88 11.53 -8.72
N GLU A 145 6.89 11.87 -9.51
CA GLU A 145 6.74 12.31 -10.90
C GLU A 145 6.22 11.18 -11.80
N ARG A 146 6.77 9.97 -11.66
CA ARG A 146 6.35 8.78 -12.42
C ARG A 146 4.87 8.48 -12.27
N TYR A 147 4.34 8.66 -11.09
CA TYR A 147 2.94 8.36 -10.76
C TYR A 147 2.04 9.58 -10.66
N GLY A 148 2.56 10.78 -10.93
CA GLY A 148 1.80 12.04 -10.84
C GLY A 148 1.33 12.38 -9.44
N LEU A 149 2.02 11.88 -8.40
CA LEU A 149 1.60 12.04 -7.00
C LEU A 149 1.70 13.48 -6.52
N ASN A 150 2.66 14.25 -7.04
CA ASN A 150 2.86 15.68 -6.73
C ASN A 150 1.68 16.61 -7.11
N LYS A 151 0.65 16.06 -7.77
CA LYS A 151 -0.58 16.78 -8.14
C LYS A 151 -1.77 16.42 -7.27
N ILE A 152 -1.62 15.46 -6.36
CA ILE A 152 -2.73 14.95 -5.56
C ILE A 152 -3.12 15.96 -4.48
N GLN A 153 -4.36 16.43 -4.58
CA GLN A 153 -5.01 17.24 -3.57
C GLN A 153 -5.70 16.36 -2.54
N GLY A 154 -5.49 16.63 -1.28
CA GLY A 154 -6.05 15.83 -0.20
C GLY A 154 -5.91 16.48 1.16
N THR A 155 -6.18 15.73 2.21
CA THR A 155 -6.14 16.22 3.59
C THR A 155 -4.90 15.78 4.35
N HIS A 156 -4.34 14.62 4.04
CA HIS A 156 -3.20 14.07 4.76
C HIS A 156 -2.49 12.97 3.94
N GLY A 157 -1.35 12.56 4.41
CA GLY A 157 -0.59 11.46 3.85
C GLY A 157 0.54 11.01 4.76
N ILE A 158 0.96 9.76 4.57
CA ILE A 158 2.14 9.17 5.20
C ILE A 158 3.03 8.54 4.14
N GLY A 159 4.32 8.47 4.40
CA GLY A 159 5.26 7.91 3.44
C GLY A 159 6.55 7.42 4.08
N HIS A 160 7.32 6.71 3.27
CA HIS A 160 8.56 6.09 3.69
C HIS A 160 9.62 6.19 2.61
N ALA A 161 10.86 6.53 3.01
CA ALA A 161 12.06 6.43 2.19
C ALA A 161 13.02 5.40 2.81
N ARG A 162 13.47 4.42 2.02
CA ARG A 162 14.31 3.30 2.46
C ARG A 162 15.57 3.16 1.62
N MET A 163 16.67 2.81 2.28
CA MET A 163 17.89 2.34 1.64
C MET A 163 17.77 0.85 1.34
N ALA A 164 18.14 0.40 0.15
CA ALA A 164 18.32 -1.00 -0.14
C ALA A 164 19.40 -1.56 0.79
N THR A 165 19.07 -2.63 1.51
CA THR A 165 20.10 -3.43 2.21
C THR A 165 20.62 -4.48 1.23
N GLU A 166 21.83 -5.00 1.45
CA GLU A 166 22.52 -5.95 0.55
C GLU A 166 21.75 -7.23 0.20
N SER A 167 20.71 -7.56 0.94
CA SER A 167 19.74 -8.62 0.60
C SER A 167 18.69 -8.09 -0.36
N GLY A 168 18.47 -8.78 -1.47
CA GLY A 168 17.50 -8.44 -2.52
C GLY A 168 16.19 -7.89 -1.97
N VAL A 169 15.85 -6.66 -2.33
CA VAL A 169 14.71 -5.95 -1.76
C VAL A 169 13.50 -6.16 -2.65
N ASP A 170 12.61 -7.02 -2.22
CA ASP A 170 11.28 -7.16 -2.82
C ASP A 170 10.45 -5.88 -2.61
N ILE A 171 9.87 -5.33 -3.69
CA ILE A 171 8.94 -4.18 -3.63
C ILE A 171 7.77 -4.45 -2.68
N LYS A 172 7.34 -5.70 -2.57
CA LYS A 172 6.28 -6.09 -1.62
C LYS A 172 6.63 -5.75 -0.19
N SER A 173 7.93 -5.82 0.16
CA SER A 173 8.46 -5.47 1.48
C SER A 173 8.65 -3.97 1.69
N ALA A 174 8.40 -3.12 0.68
CA ALA A 174 8.46 -1.69 0.83
C ALA A 174 7.19 -1.13 1.48
N HIS A 175 7.37 -0.07 2.29
CA HIS A 175 6.24 0.67 2.87
C HIS A 175 5.66 1.68 1.87
N PRO A 176 4.40 2.15 2.08
CA PRO A 176 3.43 1.76 3.11
C PRO A 176 2.82 0.38 2.89
N PHE A 177 2.20 -0.17 3.94
CA PHE A 177 1.36 -1.36 3.87
C PHE A 177 -0.11 -0.98 3.96
N TRP A 178 -0.93 -1.57 3.10
CA TRP A 178 -2.38 -1.47 3.19
C TRP A 178 -2.91 -2.34 4.34
N GLY A 179 -3.81 -1.81 5.15
CA GLY A 179 -4.46 -2.53 6.25
C GLY A 179 -5.56 -3.48 5.76
N TYR A 180 -5.21 -4.39 4.85
CA TYR A 180 -6.10 -5.39 4.25
C TYR A 180 -6.96 -6.13 5.30
N PRO A 181 -8.27 -6.28 5.10
CA PRO A 181 -9.08 -5.87 3.94
C PRO A 181 -9.81 -4.52 4.12
N PHE A 182 -9.38 -3.69 5.07
CA PHE A 182 -10.07 -2.45 5.39
C PHE A 182 -9.71 -1.34 4.39
N ALA A 183 -10.74 -0.77 3.75
CA ALA A 183 -10.56 0.38 2.88
C ALA A 183 -9.93 1.55 3.67
N ASP A 184 -9.10 2.32 2.98
CA ASP A 184 -8.51 3.55 3.51
C ASP A 184 -7.64 3.42 4.77
N VAL A 185 -7.10 2.24 5.08
CA VAL A 185 -6.15 2.04 6.18
C VAL A 185 -4.75 1.81 5.63
N SER A 186 -3.78 2.58 6.08
CA SER A 186 -2.37 2.40 5.69
C SER A 186 -1.41 2.58 6.87
N VAL A 187 -0.26 1.90 6.79
CA VAL A 187 0.76 1.88 7.85
C VAL A 187 2.14 2.09 7.25
N VAL A 188 2.93 2.94 7.89
CA VAL A 188 4.40 3.01 7.70
C VAL A 188 5.09 2.77 9.03
N HIS A 189 6.26 2.15 8.98
CA HIS A 189 7.02 1.76 10.16
C HIS A 189 8.50 2.09 9.99
N ASN A 190 9.15 2.42 11.07
CA ASN A 190 10.59 2.54 11.18
C ASN A 190 11.04 1.87 12.47
N GLY A 191 11.87 0.85 12.36
CA GLY A 191 12.34 0.06 13.50
C GLY A 191 12.46 -1.42 13.17
N GLN A 192 12.37 -2.24 14.21
CA GLN A 192 12.46 -3.70 14.10
C GLN A 192 11.59 -4.36 15.17
N LEU A 193 10.80 -5.37 14.76
CA LEU A 193 10.01 -6.21 15.67
C LEU A 193 10.78 -7.48 16.02
N THR A 194 10.99 -7.73 17.31
CA THR A 194 11.74 -8.89 17.82
C THR A 194 10.90 -10.15 17.89
N ASN A 195 9.57 -10.01 18.02
CA ASN A 195 8.63 -11.13 18.11
C ASN A 195 7.85 -11.41 16.81
N TYR A 196 8.40 -11.00 15.66
CA TYR A 196 7.79 -11.11 14.35
C TYR A 196 7.26 -12.52 14.03
N TRP A 197 8.11 -13.54 14.08
CA TRP A 197 7.75 -14.89 13.67
C TRP A 197 6.65 -15.52 14.53
N ASN A 198 6.63 -15.24 15.81
CA ASN A 198 5.61 -15.73 16.72
C ASN A 198 4.24 -15.12 16.43
N ASN A 199 4.21 -13.80 16.25
CA ASN A 199 2.99 -13.08 15.91
C ASN A 199 2.50 -13.44 14.51
N ARG A 200 3.40 -13.56 13.53
CA ARG A 200 3.05 -13.96 12.17
C ARG A 200 2.32 -15.29 12.14
N ARG A 201 2.90 -16.34 12.75
CA ARG A 201 2.26 -17.68 12.84
C ARG A 201 0.90 -17.61 13.53
N ALA A 202 0.78 -16.85 14.62
CA ALA A 202 -0.48 -16.71 15.33
C ALA A 202 -1.57 -16.04 14.45
N LEU A 203 -1.20 -15.04 13.66
CA LEU A 203 -2.11 -14.34 12.75
C LEU A 203 -2.47 -15.20 11.52
N GLU A 204 -1.50 -15.91 10.94
CA GLU A 204 -1.76 -16.87 9.85
C GLU A 204 -2.72 -17.98 10.29
N ASN A 205 -2.57 -18.50 11.50
CA ASN A 205 -3.49 -19.49 12.09
C ASN A 205 -4.92 -18.94 12.27
N LYS A 206 -5.08 -17.64 12.41
CA LYS A 206 -6.39 -16.95 12.41
C LYS A 206 -6.91 -16.63 11.02
N GLY A 207 -6.22 -17.07 9.97
CA GLY A 207 -6.60 -16.85 8.58
C GLY A 207 -6.25 -15.47 8.04
N MET A 208 -5.33 -14.75 8.71
CA MET A 208 -4.78 -13.51 8.18
C MET A 208 -3.76 -13.80 7.09
N ARG A 209 -3.65 -12.91 6.11
CA ARG A 209 -2.77 -13.03 4.96
C ARG A 209 -1.58 -12.07 5.09
N PHE A 210 -0.42 -12.55 4.65
CA PHE A 210 0.78 -11.74 4.46
C PHE A 210 1.21 -11.80 2.99
N MET A 211 1.67 -10.67 2.45
CA MET A 211 2.16 -10.53 1.08
C MET A 211 3.68 -10.47 1.01
N SER A 212 4.35 -10.19 2.14
CA SER A 212 5.80 -10.07 2.23
C SER A 212 6.33 -10.79 3.48
N GLU A 213 7.63 -10.83 3.61
CA GLU A 213 8.32 -11.26 4.83
C GLU A 213 8.80 -10.08 5.70
N CYS A 214 8.29 -8.87 5.41
CA CYS A 214 8.64 -7.68 6.16
C CYS A 214 7.94 -7.66 7.52
N ASP A 215 8.69 -7.42 8.57
CA ASP A 215 8.16 -7.28 9.94
C ASP A 215 7.15 -6.13 10.06
N SER A 216 7.29 -5.12 9.22
CA SER A 216 6.41 -3.95 9.20
C SER A 216 5.01 -4.26 8.70
N GLU A 217 4.84 -5.23 7.80
CA GLU A 217 3.52 -5.70 7.38
C GLU A 217 2.75 -6.30 8.55
N LEU A 218 3.46 -6.90 9.51
CA LEU A 218 2.85 -7.46 10.71
C LEU A 218 2.01 -6.43 11.47
N ILE A 219 2.43 -5.18 11.52
CA ILE A 219 1.67 -4.11 12.21
C ILE A 219 0.33 -3.90 11.52
N ALA A 220 0.32 -3.76 10.18
CA ALA A 220 -0.91 -3.59 9.43
C ALA A 220 -1.87 -4.79 9.59
N VAL A 221 -1.33 -6.02 9.53
CA VAL A 221 -2.10 -7.26 9.69
C VAL A 221 -2.61 -7.42 11.12
N PHE A 222 -1.81 -7.05 12.13
CA PHE A 222 -2.21 -7.07 13.53
C PHE A 222 -3.41 -6.13 13.78
N LEU A 223 -3.32 -4.90 13.32
CA LEU A 223 -4.39 -3.92 13.45
C LEU A 223 -5.67 -4.39 12.71
N ALA A 224 -5.51 -4.89 11.49
CA ALA A 224 -6.62 -5.43 10.71
C ALA A 224 -7.29 -6.63 11.40
N GLU A 225 -6.55 -7.52 12.04
CA GLU A 225 -7.10 -8.63 12.83
C GLU A 225 -7.94 -8.14 14.01
N LYS A 226 -7.46 -7.12 14.71
CA LYS A 226 -8.23 -6.53 15.83
C LYS A 226 -9.52 -5.88 15.33
N MET A 227 -9.44 -5.10 14.26
CA MET A 227 -10.61 -4.46 13.66
C MET A 227 -11.62 -5.50 13.14
N ARG A 228 -11.17 -6.59 12.53
CA ARG A 228 -12.03 -7.70 12.09
C ARG A 228 -12.78 -8.35 13.25
N ASN A 229 -12.21 -8.36 14.43
CA ASN A 229 -12.83 -8.88 15.66
C ASN A 229 -13.67 -7.83 16.42
N GLY A 230 -13.93 -6.68 15.81
CA GLY A 230 -14.82 -5.65 16.33
C GLY A 230 -14.15 -4.55 17.15
N ALA A 231 -12.82 -4.56 17.29
CA ALA A 231 -12.12 -3.46 17.94
C ALA A 231 -12.09 -2.21 17.03
N THR A 232 -12.10 -1.05 17.64
CA THR A 232 -11.77 0.20 16.95
C THR A 232 -10.27 0.22 16.57
N LEU A 233 -9.88 1.06 15.61
CA LEU A 233 -8.46 1.23 15.28
C LEU A 233 -7.66 1.68 16.51
N GLU A 234 -8.19 2.61 17.32
CA GLU A 234 -7.52 3.07 18.53
C GLU A 234 -7.29 1.93 19.54
N GLU A 235 -8.28 1.07 19.75
CA GLU A 235 -8.13 -0.11 20.60
C GLU A 235 -7.09 -1.07 20.05
N GLY A 236 -7.09 -1.33 18.74
CA GLY A 236 -6.07 -2.12 18.08
C GLY A 236 -4.66 -1.56 18.26
N MET A 237 -4.50 -0.23 18.13
CA MET A 237 -3.23 0.45 18.39
C MET A 237 -2.79 0.32 19.86
N ARG A 238 -3.70 0.46 20.82
CA ARG A 238 -3.40 0.24 22.24
C ARG A 238 -2.96 -1.20 22.53
N GLU A 239 -3.60 -2.16 21.89
CA GLU A 239 -3.22 -3.58 22.01
C GLU A 239 -1.87 -3.88 21.35
N SER A 240 -1.51 -3.18 20.28
CA SER A 240 -0.22 -3.35 19.62
C SER A 240 0.96 -3.04 20.55
N LEU A 241 0.81 -2.06 21.46
CA LEU A 241 1.84 -1.72 22.45
C LEU A 241 2.12 -2.84 23.46
N LYS A 242 1.22 -3.82 23.58
CA LYS A 242 1.37 -4.98 24.45
C LYS A 242 1.73 -6.26 23.69
N GLY A 243 1.27 -6.35 22.44
CA GLY A 243 1.40 -7.56 21.61
C GLY A 243 2.64 -7.56 20.72
N LEU A 244 3.13 -6.39 20.34
CA LEU A 244 4.33 -6.23 19.52
C LEU A 244 5.51 -5.85 20.41
N ASP A 245 6.65 -6.49 20.19
CA ASP A 245 7.89 -6.25 20.93
C ASP A 245 9.01 -5.82 19.97
N GLY A 246 9.84 -4.89 20.43
CA GLY A 246 10.94 -4.34 19.65
C GLY A 246 11.20 -2.86 19.88
N VAL A 247 12.04 -2.27 19.07
CA VAL A 247 12.29 -0.82 19.02
C VAL A 247 11.70 -0.28 17.73
N PHE A 248 10.57 0.37 17.80
CA PHE A 248 9.84 0.78 16.62
C PHE A 248 8.98 2.04 16.81
N THR A 249 8.78 2.72 15.70
CA THR A 249 7.79 3.79 15.55
C THR A 249 6.97 3.52 14.30
N TYR A 250 5.67 3.63 14.37
CA TYR A 250 4.81 3.52 13.21
C TYR A 250 3.78 4.64 13.16
N PHE A 251 3.36 4.98 11.93
CA PHE A 251 2.20 5.81 11.68
C PHE A 251 1.11 4.97 11.06
N VAL A 252 -0.11 5.20 11.50
CA VAL A 252 -1.33 4.69 10.87
C VAL A 252 -2.11 5.87 10.36
N ALA A 253 -2.64 5.75 9.16
CA ALA A 253 -3.54 6.74 8.59
C ALA A 253 -4.81 6.07 8.08
N THR A 254 -5.93 6.77 8.24
CA THR A 254 -7.26 6.39 7.79
C THR A 254 -7.92 7.59 7.12
N LYS A 255 -9.02 7.35 6.42
CA LYS A 255 -9.78 8.43 5.77
C LYS A 255 -10.30 9.49 6.75
N ASP A 256 -10.71 9.09 7.96
CA ASP A 256 -11.33 9.92 9.00
C ASP A 256 -10.42 10.14 10.18
#